data_6783bb43a7a114d08cbbf2f2239f4c3f
#
_entry.id   6783bb43a7a114d08cbbf2f2239f4c3f
#
_cell.length_a   1.000
_cell.length_b   1.000
_cell.length_c   1.000
_cell.angle_alpha   90.00
_cell.angle_beta   90.00
_cell.angle_gamma   90.00
#
_symmetry.space_group_name_H-M   'P 1'
#
loop_
_entity.id
_entity.type
_entity.pdbx_description
1 polymer ?
#
loop_
_entity_poly.entity_id
_entity_poly.type
_entity_poly.pdbx_seq_one_letter_code
_entity_poly.pdbx_strand_id
1 'polypeptide(L)'
;MDCLRKHNVDTVMHFAAQTHVDLSFGNSNDFTSTNVVGTHALLECVKSHGVNKFIHVSTDEVYGEVKDDGKDLLEDALLLPTNPYAASKAAAEMYVEAYRKSFQVPAIVVRSNNVYGPHQFPEKVIPKFSMLLQRGQQLSLHGDGTHTRRYLYAGDAADAFDTILHKGQVGQVYNVGSSDEISNFTLCSMLLGQFGLSNETKEEVYKHVVHCEDRPFNDHRYAVDGSKL
;
A
#
# COMPACT_ATOMS: atom_id res chain seq x y z
N MET A 1 7.60 13.60 20.49
CA MET A 1 7.81 13.29 21.92
C MET A 1 6.73 13.92 22.82
N ASP A 2 6.50 15.22 22.74
CA ASP A 2 5.57 15.94 23.64
C ASP A 2 4.14 15.40 23.57
N CYS A 3 3.66 15.04 22.39
CA CYS A 3 2.33 14.42 22.21
C CYS A 3 2.23 13.10 22.99
N LEU A 4 3.22 12.21 22.86
CA LEU A 4 3.22 10.91 23.53
C LEU A 4 3.14 11.10 25.06
N ARG A 5 3.94 11.99 25.61
CA ARG A 5 3.97 12.29 27.05
C ARG A 5 2.69 12.97 27.52
N LYS A 6 2.23 14.02 26.81
CA LYS A 6 1.06 14.81 27.20
C LYS A 6 -0.21 13.97 27.29
N HIS A 7 -0.35 13.01 26.37
CA HIS A 7 -1.55 12.18 26.27
C HIS A 7 -1.36 10.76 26.82
N ASN A 8 -0.20 10.48 27.43
CA ASN A 8 0.15 9.16 27.96
C ASN A 8 -0.12 8.04 26.95
N VAL A 9 0.37 8.22 25.72
CA VAL A 9 0.11 7.30 24.61
C VAL A 9 0.75 5.95 24.88
N ASP A 10 -0.01 4.90 24.88
CA ASP A 10 0.44 3.51 25.11
C ASP A 10 0.62 2.70 23.80
N THR A 11 0.02 3.15 22.72
CA THR A 11 0.04 2.46 21.43
C THR A 11 0.22 3.45 20.29
N VAL A 12 1.05 3.11 19.32
CA VAL A 12 1.27 3.91 18.11
C VAL A 12 0.97 3.07 16.88
N MET A 13 0.08 3.57 16.00
CA MET A 13 -0.15 3.03 14.67
C MET A 13 0.40 4.03 13.64
N HIS A 14 1.47 3.64 12.95
CA HIS A 14 2.22 4.53 12.05
C HIS A 14 1.78 4.34 10.59
N PHE A 15 0.78 5.13 10.17
CA PHE A 15 0.28 5.19 8.79
C PHE A 15 0.98 6.27 7.94
N ALA A 16 1.58 7.28 8.58
CA ALA A 16 2.12 8.44 7.87
C ALA A 16 3.26 8.04 6.92
N ALA A 17 3.08 8.33 5.64
CA ALA A 17 4.06 8.04 4.59
C ALA A 17 3.79 8.86 3.33
N GLN A 18 4.82 9.05 2.50
CA GLN A 18 4.65 9.35 1.08
C GLN A 18 4.29 8.04 0.36
N THR A 19 3.19 8.02 -0.41
CA THR A 19 2.61 6.79 -0.95
C THR A 19 2.38 6.81 -2.48
N HIS A 20 2.74 7.88 -3.17
CA HIS A 20 2.50 8.01 -4.60
C HIS A 20 3.71 7.55 -5.42
N VAL A 21 3.62 6.33 -5.98
CA VAL A 21 4.73 5.68 -6.68
C VAL A 21 5.29 6.55 -7.81
N ASP A 22 4.42 7.17 -8.65
CA ASP A 22 4.87 8.00 -9.77
C ASP A 22 5.76 9.16 -9.32
N LEU A 23 5.40 9.83 -8.22
CA LEU A 23 6.20 10.92 -7.66
C LEU A 23 7.56 10.43 -7.12
N SER A 24 7.64 9.16 -6.71
CA SER A 24 8.88 8.60 -6.19
C SER A 24 9.99 8.51 -7.23
N PHE A 25 9.66 8.38 -8.52
CA PHE A 25 10.62 8.39 -9.61
C PHE A 25 11.22 9.80 -9.85
N GLY A 26 10.42 10.85 -9.63
CA GLY A 26 10.86 12.23 -9.82
C GLY A 26 11.52 12.86 -8.58
N ASN A 27 11.14 12.43 -7.38
CA ASN A 27 11.60 13.00 -6.11
C ASN A 27 11.76 11.94 -5.01
N SER A 28 12.67 11.00 -5.19
CA SER A 28 12.92 9.91 -4.25
C SER A 28 13.43 10.37 -2.87
N ASN A 29 14.06 11.55 -2.79
CA ASN A 29 14.58 12.10 -1.54
C ASN A 29 13.47 12.40 -0.53
N ASP A 30 12.31 12.89 -0.97
CA ASP A 30 11.17 13.15 -0.09
C ASP A 30 10.61 11.84 0.48
N PHE A 31 10.65 10.76 -0.31
CA PHE A 31 10.24 9.43 0.16
C PHE A 31 11.21 8.91 1.22
N THR A 32 12.51 9.04 1.00
CA THR A 32 13.52 8.68 2.00
C THR A 32 13.36 9.50 3.27
N SER A 33 13.23 10.83 3.16
CA SER A 33 13.07 11.73 4.29
C SER A 33 11.80 11.40 5.10
N THR A 34 10.65 11.23 4.43
CA THR A 34 9.38 10.99 5.11
C THR A 34 9.29 9.55 5.63
N ASN A 35 9.54 8.56 4.77
CA ASN A 35 9.25 7.16 5.09
C ASN A 35 10.35 6.53 5.94
N VAL A 36 11.62 6.88 5.72
CA VAL A 36 12.74 6.30 6.47
C VAL A 36 13.10 7.16 7.67
N VAL A 37 13.50 8.42 7.42
CA VAL A 37 13.94 9.32 8.51
C VAL A 37 12.77 9.63 9.45
N GLY A 38 11.56 9.85 8.93
CA GLY A 38 10.35 10.06 9.74
C GLY A 38 10.02 8.85 10.61
N THR A 39 10.09 7.62 10.08
CA THR A 39 9.90 6.40 10.87
C THR A 39 10.99 6.25 11.93
N HIS A 40 12.26 6.51 11.59
CA HIS A 40 13.36 6.47 12.54
C HIS A 40 13.15 7.49 13.68
N ALA A 41 12.78 8.74 13.38
CA ALA A 41 12.48 9.75 14.38
C ALA A 41 11.34 9.33 15.33
N LEU A 42 10.29 8.68 14.78
CA LEU A 42 9.19 8.16 15.59
C LEU A 42 9.64 6.99 16.47
N LEU A 43 10.48 6.07 15.96
CA LEU A 43 11.05 4.98 16.73
C LEU A 43 11.91 5.48 17.90
N GLU A 44 12.68 6.55 17.73
CA GLU A 44 13.42 7.19 18.83
C GLU A 44 12.48 7.75 19.91
N CYS A 45 11.34 8.34 19.49
CA CYS A 45 10.31 8.81 20.42
C CYS A 45 9.66 7.64 21.18
N VAL A 46 9.30 6.58 20.47
CA VAL A 46 8.68 5.38 21.03
C VAL A 46 9.62 4.67 22.02
N LYS A 47 10.87 4.49 21.65
CA LYS A 47 11.92 3.93 22.50
C LYS A 47 12.08 4.72 23.83
N SER A 48 12.10 6.05 23.71
CA SER A 48 12.33 6.93 24.88
C SER A 48 11.09 7.08 25.77
N HIS A 49 9.88 7.00 25.21
CA HIS A 49 8.62 7.12 25.96
C HIS A 49 8.24 5.78 26.62
N GLY A 50 8.44 4.69 25.91
CA GLY A 50 7.92 3.37 26.23
C GLY A 50 6.44 3.25 25.85
N VAL A 51 6.14 2.40 24.87
CA VAL A 51 4.76 2.08 24.45
C VAL A 51 4.53 0.56 24.60
N ASN A 52 3.29 0.16 24.72
CA ASN A 52 2.90 -1.25 24.78
C ASN A 52 2.89 -1.91 23.41
N LYS A 53 2.65 -1.10 22.35
CA LYS A 53 2.58 -1.60 20.98
C LYS A 53 2.95 -0.50 19.95
N PHE A 54 3.74 -0.87 18.94
CA PHE A 54 4.05 -0.04 17.79
C PHE A 54 3.69 -0.83 16.52
N ILE A 55 2.71 -0.35 15.77
CA ILE A 55 2.27 -1.00 14.52
C ILE A 55 2.76 -0.14 13.35
N HIS A 56 3.70 -0.70 12.57
CA HIS A 56 4.22 -0.05 11.36
C HIS A 56 3.45 -0.52 10.13
N VAL A 57 2.80 0.41 9.45
CA VAL A 57 2.07 0.14 8.22
C VAL A 57 3.02 0.22 7.03
N SER A 58 3.24 -0.91 6.39
CA SER A 58 4.03 -1.10 5.18
C SER A 58 3.13 -1.41 3.98
N THR A 59 3.67 -1.99 2.94
CA THR A 59 3.02 -2.30 1.68
C THR A 59 3.49 -3.65 1.15
N ASP A 60 2.67 -4.33 0.36
CA ASP A 60 3.03 -5.53 -0.38
C ASP A 60 4.11 -5.27 -1.45
N GLU A 61 4.25 -4.04 -1.91
CA GLU A 61 5.27 -3.64 -2.89
C GLU A 61 6.71 -3.87 -2.40
N VAL A 62 6.93 -4.02 -1.08
CA VAL A 62 8.27 -4.32 -0.53
C VAL A 62 8.80 -5.68 -0.99
N TYR A 63 7.92 -6.59 -1.38
CA TYR A 63 8.30 -7.89 -1.93
C TYR A 63 8.80 -7.82 -3.37
N GLY A 64 8.47 -6.73 -4.09
CA GLY A 64 8.71 -6.61 -5.52
C GLY A 64 7.73 -7.42 -6.36
N GLU A 65 8.08 -7.64 -7.61
CA GLU A 65 7.24 -8.34 -8.56
C GLU A 65 7.08 -9.83 -8.21
N VAL A 66 5.85 -10.29 -8.17
CA VAL A 66 5.51 -11.69 -7.92
C VAL A 66 5.40 -12.44 -9.24
N LYS A 67 6.09 -13.57 -9.35
CA LYS A 67 6.01 -14.45 -10.52
C LYS A 67 4.60 -14.99 -10.71
N ASP A 68 4.21 -15.15 -11.95
CA ASP A 68 2.92 -15.75 -12.31
C ASP A 68 2.97 -17.29 -12.25
N ASP A 69 3.32 -17.82 -11.08
CA ASP A 69 3.40 -19.25 -10.78
C ASP A 69 2.23 -19.75 -9.88
N GLY A 70 1.23 -18.89 -9.69
CA GLY A 70 0.03 -19.17 -8.88
C GLY A 70 0.25 -19.17 -7.37
N LYS A 71 1.44 -18.73 -6.90
CA LYS A 71 1.73 -18.65 -5.46
C LYS A 71 1.72 -17.22 -4.97
N ASP A 72 1.05 -17.03 -3.86
CA ASP A 72 1.08 -15.78 -3.11
C ASP A 72 2.26 -15.77 -2.13
N LEU A 73 2.82 -14.59 -1.86
CA LEU A 73 3.97 -14.46 -0.97
C LEU A 73 3.54 -14.43 0.49
N LEU A 74 4.23 -15.24 1.29
CA LEU A 74 4.10 -15.27 2.75
C LEU A 74 4.97 -14.18 3.39
N GLU A 75 4.77 -13.94 4.69
CA GLU A 75 5.45 -12.88 5.43
C GLU A 75 6.96 -13.07 5.58
N ASP A 76 7.46 -14.28 5.41
CA ASP A 76 8.89 -14.64 5.46
C ASP A 76 9.60 -14.52 4.10
N ALA A 77 8.89 -14.16 3.02
CA ALA A 77 9.47 -13.93 1.72
C ALA A 77 10.48 -12.77 1.73
N LEU A 78 11.49 -12.87 0.87
CA LEU A 78 12.51 -11.82 0.74
C LEU A 78 11.90 -10.51 0.25
N LEU A 79 12.43 -9.41 0.78
CA LEU A 79 12.08 -8.07 0.30
C LEU A 79 12.98 -7.71 -0.88
N LEU A 80 12.37 -7.49 -2.04
CA LEU A 80 13.03 -7.17 -3.31
C LEU A 80 12.37 -5.96 -3.99
N PRO A 81 12.31 -4.80 -3.32
CA PRO A 81 11.60 -3.63 -3.81
C PRO A 81 12.19 -3.14 -5.15
N THR A 82 11.31 -2.78 -6.08
CA THR A 82 11.65 -2.47 -7.49
C THR A 82 11.50 -0.99 -7.83
N ASN A 83 10.92 -0.18 -6.94
CA ASN A 83 10.75 1.25 -7.13
C ASN A 83 11.16 2.04 -5.87
N PRO A 84 11.42 3.37 -5.97
CA PRO A 84 11.90 4.17 -4.84
C PRO A 84 10.92 4.22 -3.65
N TYR A 85 9.60 4.21 -3.90
CA TYR A 85 8.60 4.13 -2.83
C TYR A 85 8.74 2.81 -2.06
N ALA A 86 8.69 1.68 -2.76
CA ALA A 86 8.82 0.36 -2.14
C ALA A 86 10.15 0.21 -1.40
N ALA A 87 11.26 0.71 -1.98
CA ALA A 87 12.57 0.73 -1.33
C ALA A 87 12.57 1.53 -0.03
N SER A 88 11.91 2.71 0.01
CA SER A 88 11.79 3.52 1.22
C SER A 88 10.98 2.82 2.31
N LYS A 89 9.92 2.09 1.94
CA LYS A 89 9.10 1.31 2.89
C LYS A 89 9.87 0.10 3.43
N ALA A 90 10.58 -0.64 2.57
CA ALA A 90 11.44 -1.74 3.00
C ALA A 90 12.56 -1.26 3.94
N ALA A 91 13.20 -0.14 3.63
CA ALA A 91 14.21 0.46 4.50
C ALA A 91 13.63 0.86 5.88
N ALA A 92 12.41 1.41 5.90
CA ALA A 92 11.72 1.71 7.16
C ALA A 92 11.46 0.43 8.00
N GLU A 93 11.04 -0.67 7.35
CA GLU A 93 10.89 -1.96 8.04
C GLU A 93 12.20 -2.46 8.66
N MET A 94 13.33 -2.27 7.96
CA MET A 94 14.66 -2.65 8.52
C MET A 94 14.98 -1.85 9.79
N TYR A 95 14.64 -0.56 9.84
CA TYR A 95 14.76 0.23 11.08
C TYR A 95 13.83 -0.30 12.18
N VAL A 96 12.57 -0.60 11.87
CA VAL A 96 11.61 -1.17 12.83
C VAL A 96 12.15 -2.47 13.42
N GLU A 97 12.67 -3.37 12.60
CA GLU A 97 13.23 -4.66 13.04
C GLU A 97 14.51 -4.46 13.87
N ALA A 98 15.39 -3.54 13.48
CA ALA A 98 16.58 -3.21 14.25
C ALA A 98 16.23 -2.68 15.65
N TYR A 99 15.22 -1.80 15.75
CA TYR A 99 14.75 -1.24 17.01
C TYR A 99 14.05 -2.29 17.87
N ARG A 100 13.29 -3.19 17.25
CA ARG A 100 12.70 -4.33 17.95
C ARG A 100 13.77 -5.21 18.60
N LYS A 101 14.82 -5.56 17.84
CA LYS A 101 15.89 -6.44 18.36
C LYS A 101 16.82 -5.74 19.34
N SER A 102 17.26 -4.52 19.03
CA SER A 102 18.30 -3.83 19.82
C SER A 102 17.74 -3.12 21.04
N PHE A 103 16.52 -2.60 20.97
CA PHE A 103 15.93 -1.77 22.01
C PHE A 103 14.61 -2.31 22.57
N GLN A 104 14.21 -3.51 22.16
CA GLN A 104 12.98 -4.18 22.62
C GLN A 104 11.71 -3.35 22.35
N VAL A 105 11.69 -2.52 21.30
CA VAL A 105 10.48 -1.82 20.87
C VAL A 105 9.43 -2.87 20.49
N PRO A 106 8.21 -2.82 21.07
CA PRO A 106 7.18 -3.84 20.85
C PRO A 106 6.49 -3.66 19.49
N ALA A 107 7.24 -3.92 18.41
CA ALA A 107 6.82 -3.62 17.04
C ALA A 107 6.09 -4.80 16.37
N ILE A 108 5.10 -4.45 15.54
CA ILE A 108 4.42 -5.31 14.57
C ILE A 108 4.52 -4.60 13.21
N VAL A 109 4.75 -5.35 12.14
CA VAL A 109 4.72 -4.84 10.76
C VAL A 109 3.47 -5.34 10.05
N VAL A 110 2.81 -4.48 9.29
CA VAL A 110 1.64 -4.84 8.46
C VAL A 110 1.94 -4.48 7.02
N ARG A 111 1.86 -5.44 6.11
CA ARG A 111 2.03 -5.25 4.67
C ARG A 111 0.67 -5.42 4.00
N SER A 112 0.12 -4.32 3.48
CA SER A 112 -1.22 -4.33 2.88
C SER A 112 -1.19 -4.20 1.37
N ASN A 113 -2.18 -4.81 0.72
CA ASN A 113 -2.50 -4.51 -0.68
C ASN A 113 -2.98 -3.07 -0.86
N ASN A 114 -3.29 -2.70 -2.12
CA ASN A 114 -3.80 -1.38 -2.46
C ASN A 114 -5.17 -1.14 -1.81
N VAL A 115 -5.20 -0.31 -0.78
CA VAL A 115 -6.44 0.05 -0.08
C VAL A 115 -7.22 1.07 -0.90
N TYR A 116 -8.54 0.87 -1.04
CA TYR A 116 -9.45 1.81 -1.67
C TYR A 116 -10.70 2.04 -0.80
N GLY A 117 -11.36 3.17 -0.99
CA GLY A 117 -12.60 3.47 -0.28
C GLY A 117 -12.96 4.95 -0.27
N PRO A 118 -14.03 5.32 0.47
CA PRO A 118 -14.44 6.71 0.64
C PRO A 118 -13.29 7.58 1.15
N HIS A 119 -13.21 8.81 0.64
CA HIS A 119 -12.19 9.81 0.98
C HIS A 119 -10.76 9.45 0.57
N GLN A 120 -10.54 8.42 -0.26
CA GLN A 120 -9.22 8.14 -0.82
C GLN A 120 -8.71 9.35 -1.63
N PHE A 121 -7.42 9.63 -1.50
CA PHE A 121 -6.81 10.78 -2.18
C PHE A 121 -6.96 10.67 -3.71
N PRO A 122 -7.32 11.76 -4.39
CA PRO A 122 -7.78 11.73 -5.80
C PRO A 122 -6.71 11.38 -6.83
N GLU A 123 -5.44 11.28 -6.46
CA GLU A 123 -4.37 10.80 -7.35
C GLU A 123 -4.41 9.29 -7.60
N LYS A 124 -5.01 8.52 -6.68
CA LYS A 124 -5.12 7.08 -6.78
C LYS A 124 -6.11 6.67 -7.87
N VAL A 125 -5.87 5.52 -8.50
CA VAL A 125 -6.54 5.10 -9.74
C VAL A 125 -8.07 5.13 -9.63
N ILE A 126 -8.66 4.56 -8.58
CA ILE A 126 -10.12 4.47 -8.44
C ILE A 126 -10.76 5.86 -8.30
N PRO A 127 -10.37 6.73 -7.33
CA PRO A 127 -10.97 8.06 -7.24
C PRO A 127 -10.62 8.94 -8.45
N LYS A 128 -9.40 8.84 -9.02
CA LYS A 128 -9.01 9.57 -10.22
C LYS A 128 -9.93 9.24 -11.39
N PHE A 129 -10.12 7.95 -11.66
CA PHE A 129 -10.97 7.49 -12.76
C PHE A 129 -12.43 7.84 -12.52
N SER A 130 -12.92 7.69 -11.31
CA SER A 130 -14.30 8.11 -10.96
C SER A 130 -14.53 9.60 -11.23
N MET A 131 -13.57 10.47 -10.86
CA MET A 131 -13.68 11.90 -11.14
C MET A 131 -13.59 12.24 -12.64
N LEU A 132 -12.76 11.52 -13.39
CA LEU A 132 -12.69 11.69 -14.85
C LEU A 132 -14.02 11.33 -15.49
N LEU A 133 -14.62 10.20 -15.13
CA LEU A 133 -15.92 9.76 -15.63
C LEU A 133 -17.04 10.73 -15.26
N GLN A 134 -17.08 11.25 -14.03
CA GLN A 134 -18.03 12.28 -13.62
C GLN A 134 -17.95 13.55 -14.49
N ARG A 135 -16.78 13.85 -15.04
CA ARG A 135 -16.53 15.01 -15.90
C ARG A 135 -16.69 14.70 -17.39
N GLY A 136 -17.10 13.47 -17.75
CA GLY A 136 -17.18 13.03 -19.15
C GLY A 136 -15.82 12.93 -19.84
N GLN A 137 -14.73 12.76 -19.08
CA GLN A 137 -13.37 12.66 -19.58
C GLN A 137 -12.93 11.20 -19.72
N GLN A 138 -11.97 10.94 -20.62
CA GLN A 138 -11.42 9.62 -20.82
C GLN A 138 -10.50 9.20 -19.67
N LEU A 139 -10.43 7.89 -19.41
CA LEU A 139 -9.55 7.27 -18.43
C LEU A 139 -8.13 7.14 -18.99
N SER A 140 -7.12 7.49 -18.18
CA SER A 140 -5.71 7.34 -18.58
C SER A 140 -5.22 5.93 -18.21
N LEU A 141 -5.06 5.06 -19.20
CA LEU A 141 -4.56 3.68 -19.01
C LEU A 141 -3.07 3.62 -19.37
N HIS A 142 -2.23 3.21 -18.41
CA HIS A 142 -0.81 3.01 -18.62
C HIS A 142 -0.55 1.70 -19.37
N GLY A 143 0.33 1.74 -20.36
CA GLY A 143 0.67 0.58 -21.18
C GLY A 143 -0.57 -0.04 -21.84
N ASP A 144 -0.68 -1.35 -21.83
CA ASP A 144 -1.82 -2.13 -22.37
C ASP A 144 -2.91 -2.43 -21.31
N GLY A 145 -2.69 -2.05 -20.05
CA GLY A 145 -3.62 -2.27 -18.95
C GLY A 145 -3.64 -3.70 -18.39
N THR A 146 -2.67 -4.54 -18.75
CA THR A 146 -2.61 -5.95 -18.28
C THR A 146 -2.08 -6.11 -16.87
N HIS A 147 -1.35 -5.12 -16.34
CA HIS A 147 -0.85 -5.14 -14.95
C HIS A 147 -1.99 -5.38 -13.97
N THR A 148 -1.77 -6.30 -13.04
CA THR A 148 -2.78 -6.70 -12.05
C THR A 148 -2.49 -6.14 -10.67
N ARG A 149 -3.55 -5.88 -9.91
CA ARG A 149 -3.48 -5.46 -8.51
C ARG A 149 -4.60 -6.14 -7.73
N ARG A 150 -4.35 -6.35 -6.44
CA ARG A 150 -5.38 -6.71 -5.49
C ARG A 150 -5.82 -5.46 -4.75
N TYR A 151 -7.12 -5.27 -4.67
CA TYR A 151 -7.72 -4.10 -4.03
C TYR A 151 -8.40 -4.51 -2.74
N LEU A 152 -8.02 -3.87 -1.64
CA LEU A 152 -8.57 -4.09 -0.31
C LEU A 152 -9.50 -2.92 0.06
N TYR A 153 -10.76 -3.21 0.40
CA TYR A 153 -11.66 -2.17 0.84
C TYR A 153 -11.22 -1.56 2.19
N ALA A 154 -11.37 -0.24 2.35
CA ALA A 154 -10.89 0.47 3.54
C ALA A 154 -11.57 0.00 4.84
N GLY A 155 -12.83 -0.46 4.77
CA GLY A 155 -13.52 -1.07 5.90
C GLY A 155 -12.85 -2.37 6.34
N ASP A 156 -12.56 -3.27 5.39
CA ASP A 156 -11.89 -4.55 5.67
C ASP A 156 -10.46 -4.32 6.17
N ALA A 157 -9.77 -3.32 5.61
CA ALA A 157 -8.48 -2.89 6.13
C ALA A 157 -8.58 -2.42 7.59
N ALA A 158 -9.59 -1.63 7.94
CA ALA A 158 -9.79 -1.16 9.30
C ALA A 158 -10.05 -2.31 10.27
N ASP A 159 -10.88 -3.29 9.89
CA ASP A 159 -11.15 -4.49 10.68
C ASP A 159 -9.89 -5.35 10.89
N ALA A 160 -9.06 -5.47 9.85
CA ALA A 160 -7.77 -6.14 9.93
C ALA A 160 -6.82 -5.41 10.91
N PHE A 161 -6.72 -4.08 10.82
CA PHE A 161 -5.92 -3.29 11.75
C PHE A 161 -6.44 -3.34 13.18
N ASP A 162 -7.75 -3.35 13.40
CA ASP A 162 -8.36 -3.54 14.72
C ASP A 162 -8.02 -4.93 15.29
N THR A 163 -8.09 -5.96 14.46
CA THR A 163 -7.69 -7.32 14.85
C THR A 163 -6.21 -7.36 15.25
N ILE A 164 -5.31 -6.76 14.46
CA ILE A 164 -3.88 -6.71 14.75
C ILE A 164 -3.61 -5.87 16.01
N LEU A 165 -4.33 -4.76 16.20
CA LEU A 165 -4.22 -3.92 17.38
C LEU A 165 -4.51 -4.73 18.66
N HIS A 166 -5.56 -5.54 18.67
CA HIS A 166 -6.01 -6.24 19.85
C HIS A 166 -5.38 -7.63 20.02
N LYS A 167 -5.17 -8.38 18.92
CA LYS A 167 -4.74 -9.78 18.94
C LYS A 167 -3.36 -10.01 18.33
N GLY A 168 -2.83 -9.04 17.57
CA GLY A 168 -1.52 -9.16 16.91
C GLY A 168 -0.38 -9.36 17.91
N GLN A 169 0.53 -10.25 17.55
CA GLN A 169 1.67 -10.62 18.37
C GLN A 169 2.87 -9.72 18.06
N VAL A 170 3.48 -9.16 19.09
CA VAL A 170 4.72 -8.37 18.96
C VAL A 170 5.81 -9.20 18.29
N GLY A 171 6.52 -8.58 17.36
CA GLY A 171 7.60 -9.21 16.59
C GLY A 171 7.12 -9.95 15.34
N GLN A 172 5.82 -9.97 15.07
CA GLN A 172 5.28 -10.60 13.87
C GLN A 172 5.11 -9.59 12.72
N VAL A 173 5.12 -10.13 11.51
CA VAL A 173 4.67 -9.46 10.28
C VAL A 173 3.32 -10.06 9.90
N TYR A 174 2.40 -9.24 9.41
CA TYR A 174 1.10 -9.67 8.90
C TYR A 174 0.88 -9.11 7.48
N ASN A 175 0.60 -10.00 6.55
CA ASN A 175 0.04 -9.61 5.25
C ASN A 175 -1.46 -9.34 5.40
N VAL A 176 -1.93 -8.24 4.84
CA VAL A 176 -3.35 -7.87 4.81
C VAL A 176 -3.74 -7.60 3.37
N GLY A 177 -4.47 -8.51 2.78
CA GLY A 177 -4.83 -8.45 1.38
C GLY A 177 -6.19 -9.04 1.06
N SER A 178 -6.65 -8.84 -0.17
CA SER A 178 -7.80 -9.51 -0.76
C SER A 178 -7.33 -10.61 -1.71
N SER A 179 -8.24 -11.52 -2.06
CA SER A 179 -8.04 -12.52 -3.11
C SER A 179 -8.34 -11.97 -4.51
N ASP A 180 -9.05 -10.84 -4.60
CA ASP A 180 -9.58 -10.31 -5.85
C ASP A 180 -8.47 -9.59 -6.64
N GLU A 181 -7.89 -10.33 -7.58
CA GLU A 181 -6.86 -9.82 -8.48
C GLU A 181 -7.49 -9.37 -9.80
N ILE A 182 -7.37 -8.09 -10.12
CA ILE A 182 -7.94 -7.51 -11.34
C ILE A 182 -6.89 -6.70 -12.10
N SER A 183 -6.98 -6.75 -13.44
CA SER A 183 -6.14 -5.90 -14.29
C SER A 183 -6.62 -4.46 -14.31
N ASN A 184 -5.72 -3.54 -14.65
CA ASN A 184 -6.09 -2.13 -14.83
C ASN A 184 -7.18 -1.95 -15.89
N PHE A 185 -7.14 -2.77 -16.96
CA PHE A 185 -8.20 -2.78 -17.98
C PHE A 185 -9.54 -3.23 -17.40
N THR A 186 -9.55 -4.32 -16.61
CA THR A 186 -10.75 -4.81 -15.93
C THR A 186 -11.32 -3.75 -14.98
N LEU A 187 -10.46 -3.05 -14.25
CA LEU A 187 -10.88 -1.94 -13.39
C LEU A 187 -11.56 -0.82 -14.20
N CYS A 188 -11.00 -0.44 -15.37
CA CYS A 188 -11.65 0.51 -16.26
C CYS A 188 -13.05 0.05 -16.64
N SER A 189 -13.19 -1.20 -17.11
CA SER A 189 -14.49 -1.78 -17.50
C SER A 189 -15.49 -1.74 -16.34
N MET A 190 -15.09 -2.17 -15.15
CA MET A 190 -15.95 -2.16 -13.97
C MET A 190 -16.45 -0.74 -13.63
N LEU A 191 -15.55 0.25 -13.67
CA LEU A 191 -15.91 1.64 -13.38
C LEU A 191 -16.86 2.21 -14.45
N LEU A 192 -16.61 1.95 -15.73
CA LEU A 192 -17.52 2.36 -16.81
C LEU A 192 -18.94 1.83 -16.57
N GLY A 193 -19.08 0.56 -16.23
CA GLY A 193 -20.38 -0.04 -15.89
C GLY A 193 -21.08 0.65 -14.72
N GLN A 194 -20.34 1.06 -13.67
CA GLN A 194 -20.91 1.81 -12.53
C GLN A 194 -21.42 3.21 -12.92
N PHE A 195 -20.86 3.79 -13.96
CA PHE A 195 -21.32 5.07 -14.53
C PHE A 195 -22.37 4.92 -15.64
N GLY A 196 -22.86 3.70 -15.88
CA GLY A 196 -23.86 3.43 -16.92
C GLY A 196 -23.33 3.57 -18.34
N LEU A 197 -22.03 3.48 -18.54
CA LEU A 197 -21.38 3.49 -19.85
C LEU A 197 -21.19 2.08 -20.37
N SER A 198 -21.24 1.90 -21.70
CA SER A 198 -21.08 0.58 -22.32
C SER A 198 -19.66 0.04 -22.09
N ASN A 199 -19.57 -1.21 -21.64
CA ASN A 199 -18.34 -1.90 -21.28
C ASN A 199 -18.37 -3.40 -21.63
N GLU A 200 -19.30 -3.82 -22.51
CA GLU A 200 -19.51 -5.25 -22.83
C GLU A 200 -18.39 -5.81 -23.71
N THR A 201 -17.78 -4.94 -24.56
CA THR A 201 -16.68 -5.34 -25.43
C THR A 201 -15.43 -4.47 -25.17
N LYS A 202 -14.26 -5.00 -25.56
CA LYS A 202 -13.00 -4.23 -25.45
C LYS A 202 -13.08 -2.92 -26.26
N GLU A 203 -13.68 -2.97 -27.44
CA GLU A 203 -13.85 -1.81 -28.32
C GLU A 203 -14.69 -0.72 -27.65
N GLU A 204 -15.69 -1.07 -26.87
CA GLU A 204 -16.50 -0.12 -26.12
C GLU A 204 -15.70 0.51 -24.98
N VAL A 205 -14.96 -0.28 -24.23
CA VAL A 205 -14.07 0.23 -23.18
C VAL A 205 -13.04 1.19 -23.76
N TYR A 206 -12.42 0.85 -24.90
CA TYR A 206 -11.41 1.69 -25.54
C TYR A 206 -11.93 3.04 -26.04
N LYS A 207 -13.23 3.21 -26.27
CA LYS A 207 -13.81 4.54 -26.57
C LYS A 207 -13.65 5.54 -25.42
N HIS A 208 -13.54 5.01 -24.19
CA HIS A 208 -13.46 5.78 -22.95
C HIS A 208 -12.05 5.83 -22.34
N VAL A 209 -11.06 5.28 -23.04
CA VAL A 209 -9.68 5.17 -22.56
C VAL A 209 -8.74 5.90 -23.48
N VAL A 210 -7.76 6.59 -22.92
CA VAL A 210 -6.57 7.09 -23.61
C VAL A 210 -5.34 6.35 -23.06
N HIS A 211 -4.55 5.79 -23.97
CA HIS A 211 -3.30 5.13 -23.59
C HIS A 211 -2.23 6.17 -23.27
N CYS A 212 -1.59 6.00 -22.13
CA CYS A 212 -0.48 6.83 -21.69
C CYS A 212 0.82 5.98 -21.69
N GLU A 213 1.96 6.66 -21.81
CA GLU A 213 3.26 6.03 -21.62
C GLU A 213 3.31 5.39 -20.23
N ASP A 214 3.90 4.18 -20.13
CA ASP A 214 4.02 3.49 -18.87
C ASP A 214 5.13 4.11 -18.01
N ARG A 215 5.14 3.74 -16.73
CA ARG A 215 6.17 4.12 -15.77
C ARG A 215 7.55 3.63 -16.22
N PRO A 216 8.65 4.25 -15.76
CA PRO A 216 10.00 3.73 -16.02
C PRO A 216 10.18 2.26 -15.61
N PHE A 217 9.48 1.85 -14.55
CA PHE A 217 9.31 0.47 -14.12
C PHE A 217 7.93 0.30 -13.48
N ASN A 218 7.23 -0.76 -13.84
CA ASN A 218 5.90 -1.07 -13.34
C ASN A 218 5.79 -2.59 -13.15
N ASP A 219 5.81 -3.04 -11.90
CA ASP A 219 5.65 -4.45 -11.58
C ASP A 219 4.33 -4.98 -12.15
N HIS A 220 4.39 -6.13 -12.80
CA HIS A 220 3.21 -6.71 -13.42
C HIS A 220 2.18 -7.15 -12.39
N ARG A 221 2.65 -7.78 -11.28
CA ARG A 221 1.77 -8.41 -10.29
C ARG A 221 2.28 -8.22 -8.87
N TYR A 222 1.37 -7.92 -7.94
CA TYR A 222 1.57 -8.04 -6.49
C TYR A 222 0.53 -8.98 -5.90
N ALA A 223 0.97 -10.00 -5.15
CA ALA A 223 0.07 -10.94 -4.53
C ALA A 223 0.66 -11.49 -3.22
N VAL A 224 -0.08 -11.35 -2.14
CA VAL A 224 0.31 -11.79 -0.81
C VAL A 224 -0.74 -12.71 -0.21
N ASP A 225 -0.27 -13.68 0.55
CA ASP A 225 -1.12 -14.58 1.34
C ASP A 225 -1.43 -13.91 2.69
N GLY A 226 -2.71 -13.66 2.96
CA GLY A 226 -3.20 -13.06 4.20
C GLY A 226 -3.77 -14.09 5.20
N SER A 227 -3.57 -15.38 4.98
CA SER A 227 -4.18 -16.45 5.78
C SER A 227 -3.73 -16.51 7.24
N LYS A 228 -2.66 -15.77 7.59
CA LYS A 228 -2.13 -15.67 8.95
C LYS A 228 -3.00 -14.80 9.87
N LEU A 229 -3.76 -13.86 9.34
CA LEU A 229 -4.64 -12.97 10.07
C LEU A 229 -6.01 -13.60 10.28
#